data_a50081938c54188a1d8842225933c0ef
#
_entry.id   a50081938c54188a1d8842225933c0ef
#
_cell.length_a   1.000
_cell.length_b   1.000
_cell.length_c   1.000
_cell.angle_alpha   90.00
_cell.angle_beta   90.00
_cell.angle_gamma   90.00
#
_symmetry.space_group_name_H-M   'P 1'
#
loop_
_entity.id
_entity.type
_entity.pdbx_description
1 polymer ?
#
loop_
_entity_poly.entity_id
_entity_poly.type
_entity_poly.pdbx_seq_one_letter_code
_entity_poly.pdbx_strand_id
1 'polypeptide(L)'
;ADVAKGKRQSLAVRFSDGTGSITLRFYHFYPQQKEHFQRGTRMRIFGEIRLGASGMEMYHPEYKTVQLNEPLPDANLTAIYPTTEGLTQVRLRQLMTEALSHVSAQTLPELMPNYANSRLDLLNALHIVHNPPSNSNRELLLSGIHPAQQRLAFEELTAYQISLMQ
;
A
#
# COMPACT_ATOMS: atom_id res chain seq x y z
N ALA A 1 -1.83 -26.26 -6.01
CA ALA A 1 -2.62 -25.66 -4.91
C ALA A 1 -3.45 -26.76 -4.27
N ASP A 2 -3.28 -26.98 -2.98
CA ASP A 2 -4.00 -27.99 -2.23
C ASP A 2 -5.13 -27.35 -1.40
N VAL A 3 -6.29 -28.00 -1.36
CA VAL A 3 -7.42 -27.57 -0.53
C VAL A 3 -7.41 -28.41 0.73
N ALA A 4 -7.07 -27.81 1.87
CA ALA A 4 -7.15 -28.50 3.16
C ALA A 4 -8.61 -28.65 3.56
N LYS A 5 -9.07 -29.90 3.76
CA LYS A 5 -10.38 -30.23 4.30
C LYS A 5 -10.33 -30.15 5.83
N GLY A 6 -10.70 -29.01 6.39
CA GLY A 6 -11.02 -28.82 7.78
C GLY A 6 -12.46 -28.30 7.93
N LYS A 7 -12.94 -28.01 9.16
CA LYS A 7 -14.28 -27.42 9.39
C LYS A 7 -14.52 -26.08 8.63
N ARG A 8 -13.45 -25.43 8.12
CA ARG A 8 -13.51 -24.31 7.16
C ARG A 8 -12.56 -24.62 6.02
N GLN A 9 -13.05 -24.64 4.79
CA GLN A 9 -12.21 -24.83 3.60
C GLN A 9 -11.26 -23.64 3.48
N SER A 10 -9.97 -23.91 3.30
CA SER A 10 -8.94 -22.89 3.01
C SER A 10 -8.13 -23.31 1.79
N LEU A 11 -7.81 -22.35 0.93
CA LEU A 11 -6.87 -22.53 -0.16
C LEU A 11 -5.47 -22.28 0.38
N ALA A 12 -4.61 -23.29 0.34
CA ALA A 12 -3.19 -23.18 0.66
C ALA A 12 -2.36 -23.30 -0.61
N VAL A 13 -1.51 -22.30 -0.86
CA VAL A 13 -0.63 -22.25 -2.02
C VAL A 13 0.82 -22.16 -1.55
N ARG A 14 1.65 -23.14 -1.92
CA ARG A 14 3.08 -23.06 -1.65
C ARG A 14 3.75 -22.18 -2.69
N PHE A 15 4.42 -21.16 -2.23
CA PHE A 15 5.15 -20.20 -3.04
C PHE A 15 6.64 -20.30 -2.72
N SER A 16 7.50 -20.26 -3.76
CA SER A 16 8.95 -20.34 -3.60
C SER A 16 9.64 -19.50 -4.68
N ASP A 17 10.71 -18.84 -4.31
CA ASP A 17 11.58 -18.07 -5.21
C ASP A 17 12.95 -18.72 -5.44
N GLY A 18 13.14 -19.95 -4.92
CA GLY A 18 14.41 -20.68 -4.97
C GLY A 18 15.30 -20.46 -3.76
N THR A 19 15.10 -19.40 -2.97
CA THR A 19 15.85 -19.15 -1.72
C THR A 19 15.12 -19.71 -0.50
N GLY A 20 13.79 -19.80 -0.59
CA GLY A 20 12.94 -20.32 0.46
C GLY A 20 11.53 -20.62 -0.03
N SER A 21 10.67 -20.99 0.90
CA SER A 21 9.25 -21.21 0.60
C SER A 21 8.35 -20.67 1.68
N ILE A 22 7.19 -20.15 1.27
CA ILE A 22 6.15 -19.63 2.14
C ILE A 22 4.80 -20.22 1.72
N THR A 23 3.88 -20.38 2.67
CA THR A 23 2.51 -20.81 2.38
C THR A 23 1.57 -19.59 2.37
N LEU A 24 0.92 -19.35 1.24
CA LEU A 24 -0.15 -18.36 1.12
C LEU A 24 -1.46 -19.04 1.51
N ARG A 25 -2.22 -18.44 2.42
CA ARG A 25 -3.46 -19.01 2.95
C ARG A 25 -4.64 -18.08 2.74
N PHE A 26 -5.69 -18.62 2.07
CA PHE A 26 -6.93 -17.89 1.79
C PHE A 26 -8.10 -18.65 2.41
N TYR A 27 -8.79 -18.07 3.38
CA TYR A 27 -9.98 -18.65 4.03
C TYR A 27 -11.25 -18.38 3.22
N HIS A 28 -11.29 -17.28 2.50
CA HIS A 28 -12.34 -16.95 1.54
C HIS A 28 -11.72 -16.86 0.16
N PHE A 29 -12.10 -17.76 -0.73
CA PHE A 29 -11.59 -17.81 -2.09
C PHE A 29 -12.67 -18.25 -3.07
N TYR A 30 -12.58 -17.73 -4.29
CA TYR A 30 -13.46 -18.13 -5.39
C TYR A 30 -12.80 -19.26 -6.19
N PRO A 31 -13.58 -20.18 -6.81
CA PRO A 31 -13.04 -21.29 -7.62
C PRO A 31 -12.05 -20.81 -8.69
N GLN A 32 -12.34 -19.68 -9.36
CA GLN A 32 -11.49 -19.07 -10.37
C GLN A 32 -10.12 -18.62 -9.81
N GLN A 33 -10.05 -18.30 -8.53
CA GLN A 33 -8.79 -17.89 -7.90
C GLN A 33 -7.75 -19.02 -7.91
N LYS A 34 -8.18 -20.29 -7.88
CA LYS A 34 -7.28 -21.45 -7.98
C LYS A 34 -6.54 -21.51 -9.32
N GLU A 35 -7.21 -21.07 -10.39
CA GLU A 35 -6.65 -21.07 -11.73
C GLU A 35 -5.45 -20.13 -11.86
N HIS A 36 -5.39 -19.08 -11.06
CA HIS A 36 -4.25 -18.16 -11.01
C HIS A 36 -3.01 -18.81 -10.38
N PHE A 37 -3.18 -19.79 -9.49
CA PHE A 37 -2.09 -20.43 -8.76
C PHE A 37 -1.63 -21.75 -9.41
N GLN A 38 -1.38 -21.74 -10.71
CA GLN A 38 -0.83 -22.87 -11.41
C GLN A 38 0.68 -23.03 -11.11
N ARG A 39 1.17 -24.28 -11.15
CA ARG A 39 2.58 -24.55 -10.96
C ARG A 39 3.41 -23.89 -12.07
N GLY A 40 4.46 -23.17 -11.67
CA GLY A 40 5.32 -22.43 -12.59
C GLY A 40 4.84 -21.00 -12.89
N THR A 41 3.66 -20.60 -12.40
CA THR A 41 3.23 -19.20 -12.54
C THR A 41 4.12 -18.30 -11.70
N ARG A 42 4.68 -17.28 -12.35
CA ARG A 42 5.43 -16.23 -11.67
C ARG A 42 4.48 -15.19 -11.08
N MET A 43 4.69 -14.90 -9.81
CA MET A 43 3.81 -13.97 -9.10
C MET A 43 4.62 -13.07 -8.19
N ARG A 44 4.11 -11.86 -7.99
CA ARG A 44 4.53 -10.96 -6.92
C ARG A 44 3.49 -11.03 -5.82
N ILE A 45 3.95 -11.19 -4.59
CA ILE A 45 3.08 -11.23 -3.42
C ILE A 45 3.47 -10.11 -2.44
N PHE A 46 2.48 -9.56 -1.76
CA PHE A 46 2.66 -8.56 -0.72
C PHE A 46 1.76 -8.86 0.46
N GLY A 47 2.32 -8.89 1.66
CA GLY A 47 1.58 -9.17 2.88
C GLY A 47 2.51 -9.36 4.08
N GLU A 48 1.90 -9.54 5.25
CA GLU A 48 2.61 -9.80 6.49
C GLU A 48 2.97 -11.28 6.61
N ILE A 49 4.24 -11.57 6.87
CA ILE A 49 4.74 -12.92 7.14
C ILE A 49 4.53 -13.24 8.61
N ARG A 50 3.89 -14.38 8.90
CA ARG A 50 3.67 -14.90 10.25
C ARG A 50 4.14 -16.35 10.33
N LEU A 51 4.54 -16.76 11.53
CA LEU A 51 4.80 -18.17 11.80
C LEU A 51 3.45 -18.88 12.02
N GLY A 52 3.13 -19.83 11.16
CA GLY A 52 1.90 -20.61 11.20
C GLY A 52 2.18 -22.11 11.38
N ALA A 53 1.14 -22.92 11.28
CA ALA A 53 1.24 -24.39 11.46
C ALA A 53 2.12 -25.09 10.40
N SER A 54 2.25 -24.50 9.20
CA SER A 54 3.03 -25.04 8.09
C SER A 54 4.38 -24.31 7.89
N GLY A 55 4.87 -23.58 8.89
CA GLY A 55 6.05 -22.74 8.81
C GLY A 55 5.68 -21.28 8.54
N MET A 56 6.44 -20.59 7.69
CA MET A 56 6.16 -19.21 7.30
C MET A 56 4.89 -19.15 6.44
N GLU A 57 3.93 -18.34 6.87
CA GLU A 57 2.63 -18.20 6.21
C GLU A 57 2.30 -16.71 5.98
N MET A 58 1.57 -16.43 4.89
CA MET A 58 0.88 -15.16 4.65
C MET A 58 -0.62 -15.43 4.55
N TYR A 59 -1.42 -14.65 5.27
CA TYR A 59 -2.88 -14.75 5.26
C TYR A 59 -3.47 -13.67 4.37
N HIS A 60 -4.26 -14.10 3.35
CA HIS A 60 -4.89 -13.20 2.39
C HIS A 60 -3.93 -12.16 1.78
N PRO A 61 -2.72 -12.59 1.30
CA PRO A 61 -1.80 -11.63 0.69
C PRO A 61 -2.40 -11.03 -0.58
N GLU A 62 -1.96 -9.82 -0.90
CA GLU A 62 -2.13 -9.28 -2.25
C GLU A 62 -1.19 -10.02 -3.20
N TYR A 63 -1.66 -10.31 -4.41
CA TYR A 63 -0.85 -10.98 -5.40
C TYR A 63 -1.16 -10.48 -6.81
N LYS A 64 -0.15 -10.53 -7.66
CA LYS A 64 -0.26 -10.20 -9.08
C LYS A 64 0.60 -11.19 -9.87
N THR A 65 0.06 -11.75 -10.95
CA THR A 65 0.85 -12.49 -11.94
C THR A 65 1.78 -11.53 -12.66
N VAL A 66 3.06 -11.90 -12.82
CA VAL A 66 4.07 -11.07 -13.46
C VAL A 66 4.71 -11.80 -14.62
N GLN A 67 5.05 -11.07 -15.68
CA GLN A 67 5.78 -11.62 -16.82
C GLN A 67 7.29 -11.68 -16.53
N LEU A 68 8.03 -12.50 -17.29
CA LEU A 68 9.47 -12.71 -17.08
C LEU A 68 10.29 -11.41 -17.15
N ASN A 69 9.85 -10.48 -17.99
CA ASN A 69 10.54 -9.21 -18.26
C ASN A 69 9.84 -8.01 -17.60
N GLU A 70 8.87 -8.24 -16.71
CA GLU A 70 8.23 -7.15 -16.00
C GLU A 70 9.24 -6.52 -15.03
N PRO A 71 9.49 -5.20 -15.12
CA PRO A 71 10.43 -4.54 -14.22
C PRO A 71 9.99 -4.72 -12.76
N LEU A 72 10.97 -4.74 -11.85
CA LEU A 72 10.68 -4.68 -10.42
C LEU A 72 9.82 -3.44 -10.17
N PRO A 73 8.87 -3.49 -9.19
CA PRO A 73 8.12 -2.30 -8.82
C PRO A 73 9.09 -1.20 -8.44
N ASP A 74 8.69 0.03 -8.72
CA ASP A 74 9.39 1.18 -8.17
C ASP A 74 9.63 0.93 -6.68
N ALA A 75 10.85 1.24 -6.24
CA ALA A 75 11.30 0.96 -4.88
C ALA A 75 10.59 1.82 -3.81
N ASN A 76 9.45 2.42 -4.12
CA ASN A 76 8.68 3.26 -3.22
C ASN A 76 7.99 2.43 -2.14
N LEU A 77 7.81 3.02 -0.97
CA LEU A 77 7.04 2.41 0.10
C LEU A 77 5.56 2.39 -0.29
N THR A 78 4.87 1.32 0.12
CA THR A 78 3.46 1.16 -0.19
C THR A 78 2.60 1.78 0.91
N ALA A 79 1.80 2.78 0.56
CA ALA A 79 0.85 3.37 1.50
C ALA A 79 -0.26 2.37 1.89
N ILE A 80 -0.62 2.38 3.17
CA ILE A 80 -1.70 1.58 3.76
C ILE A 80 -2.79 2.52 4.24
N TYR A 81 -4.01 2.31 3.78
CA TYR A 81 -5.17 3.13 4.11
C TYR A 81 -6.10 2.42 5.10
N PRO A 82 -6.79 3.14 6.00
CA PRO A 82 -7.91 2.58 6.73
C PRO A 82 -8.96 2.05 5.74
N THR A 83 -9.44 0.83 5.95
CA THR A 83 -10.43 0.20 5.07
C THR A 83 -11.74 -0.02 5.79
N THR A 84 -12.83 0.03 5.02
CA THR A 84 -14.16 -0.41 5.41
C THR A 84 -14.58 -1.61 4.56
N GLU A 85 -15.66 -2.27 4.92
CA GLU A 85 -16.20 -3.38 4.16
C GLU A 85 -16.43 -2.99 2.69
N GLY A 86 -15.98 -3.85 1.78
CA GLY A 86 -16.09 -3.63 0.32
C GLY A 86 -14.97 -2.81 -0.32
N LEU A 87 -14.10 -2.14 0.45
CA LEU A 87 -12.96 -1.40 -0.07
C LEU A 87 -11.65 -2.12 0.22
N THR A 88 -10.94 -2.53 -0.82
CA THR A 88 -9.63 -3.17 -0.72
C THR A 88 -8.50 -2.15 -0.80
N GLN A 89 -7.32 -2.48 -0.22
CA GLN A 89 -6.11 -1.66 -0.32
C GLN A 89 -5.74 -1.35 -1.78
N VAL A 90 -5.84 -2.34 -2.67
CA VAL A 90 -5.57 -2.16 -4.10
C VAL A 90 -6.49 -1.10 -4.69
N ARG A 91 -7.78 -1.17 -4.39
CA ARG A 91 -8.76 -0.19 -4.91
C ARG A 91 -8.50 1.21 -4.38
N LEU A 92 -8.20 1.35 -3.08
CA LEU A 92 -7.89 2.65 -2.49
C LEU A 92 -6.63 3.26 -3.09
N ARG A 93 -5.57 2.47 -3.30
CA ARG A 93 -4.34 2.95 -3.95
C ARG A 93 -4.59 3.39 -5.40
N GLN A 94 -5.41 2.65 -6.16
CA GLN A 94 -5.79 3.04 -7.52
C GLN A 94 -6.53 4.38 -7.53
N LEU A 95 -7.55 4.52 -6.67
CA LEU A 95 -8.31 5.77 -6.55
C LEU A 95 -7.40 6.95 -6.17
N MET A 96 -6.49 6.73 -5.22
CA MET A 96 -5.57 7.78 -4.81
C MET A 96 -4.59 8.17 -5.90
N THR A 97 -4.04 7.19 -6.64
CA THR A 97 -3.17 7.45 -7.79
C THR A 97 -3.89 8.26 -8.86
N GLU A 98 -5.12 7.88 -9.16
CA GLU A 98 -5.95 8.62 -10.12
C GLU A 98 -6.27 10.03 -9.62
N ALA A 99 -6.70 10.18 -8.37
CA ALA A 99 -6.96 11.50 -7.79
C ALA A 99 -5.73 12.41 -7.85
N LEU A 100 -4.56 11.93 -7.47
CA LEU A 100 -3.32 12.70 -7.51
C LEU A 100 -2.90 13.07 -8.93
N SER A 101 -3.26 12.27 -9.96
CA SER A 101 -2.98 12.62 -11.36
C SER A 101 -3.76 13.84 -11.86
N HIS A 102 -4.87 14.17 -11.21
CA HIS A 102 -5.69 15.36 -11.51
C HIS A 102 -5.31 16.59 -10.68
N VAL A 103 -4.42 16.43 -9.68
CA VAL A 103 -3.97 17.54 -8.85
C VAL A 103 -2.72 18.18 -9.47
N SER A 104 -2.75 19.50 -9.61
CA SER A 104 -1.66 20.31 -10.15
C SER A 104 -1.54 21.62 -9.39
N ALA A 105 -0.47 22.38 -9.62
CA ALA A 105 -0.31 23.70 -9.02
C ALA A 105 -1.42 24.70 -9.39
N GLN A 106 -2.16 24.44 -10.50
CA GLN A 106 -3.30 25.26 -10.89
C GLN A 106 -4.56 24.89 -10.14
N THR A 107 -4.79 23.58 -9.89
CA THR A 107 -5.98 23.09 -9.17
C THR A 107 -5.80 23.12 -7.65
N LEU A 108 -4.55 23.05 -7.18
CA LEU A 108 -4.16 23.14 -5.78
C LEU A 108 -2.99 24.10 -5.63
N PRO A 109 -3.25 25.42 -5.64
CA PRO A 109 -2.19 26.43 -5.52
C PRO A 109 -1.55 26.40 -4.14
N GLU A 110 -0.24 26.65 -4.09
CA GLU A 110 0.48 26.83 -2.83
C GLU A 110 0.11 28.18 -2.21
N LEU A 111 -0.58 28.16 -1.07
CA LEU A 111 -1.01 29.36 -0.37
C LEU A 111 -0.02 29.80 0.72
N MET A 112 0.90 28.92 1.12
CA MET A 112 1.88 29.18 2.19
C MET A 112 3.31 28.86 1.75
N PRO A 113 3.87 29.56 0.76
CA PRO A 113 5.13 29.20 0.11
C PRO A 113 6.36 29.23 1.03
N ASN A 114 6.28 29.91 2.19
CA ASN A 114 7.39 30.09 3.13
C ASN A 114 7.16 29.36 4.47
N TYR A 115 6.32 28.33 4.48
CA TYR A 115 6.02 27.59 5.70
C TYR A 115 7.32 27.05 6.35
N ALA A 116 7.61 27.49 7.58
CA ALA A 116 8.70 27.02 8.44
C ALA A 116 10.07 26.87 7.73
N ASN A 117 10.38 27.73 6.73
CA ASN A 117 11.55 27.60 5.87
C ASN A 117 11.63 26.26 5.10
N SER A 118 10.52 25.54 5.01
CA SER A 118 10.44 24.28 4.28
C SER A 118 10.40 24.57 2.77
N ARG A 119 11.20 23.82 2.02
CA ARG A 119 11.13 23.81 0.55
C ARG A 119 10.08 22.83 0.03
N LEU A 120 9.34 22.18 0.92
CA LEU A 120 8.32 21.21 0.58
C LEU A 120 6.97 21.91 0.43
N ASP A 121 6.51 22.06 -0.81
CA ASP A 121 5.19 22.59 -1.13
C ASP A 121 4.08 21.56 -0.84
N LEU A 122 2.84 22.02 -0.86
CA LEU A 122 1.65 21.23 -0.55
C LEU A 122 1.49 20.03 -1.50
N LEU A 123 1.71 20.24 -2.80
CA LEU A 123 1.55 19.20 -3.82
C LEU A 123 2.59 18.09 -3.64
N ASN A 124 3.86 18.44 -3.44
CA ASN A 124 4.91 17.47 -3.16
C ASN A 124 4.68 16.74 -1.84
N ALA A 125 4.17 17.43 -0.81
CA ALA A 125 3.82 16.79 0.46
C ALA A 125 2.74 15.72 0.28
N LEU A 126 1.69 16.00 -0.49
CA LEU A 126 0.65 15.02 -0.84
C LEU A 126 1.23 13.81 -1.59
N HIS A 127 2.04 14.03 -2.61
CA HIS A 127 2.66 12.94 -3.35
C HIS A 127 3.54 12.05 -2.45
N ILE A 128 4.35 12.64 -1.58
CA ILE A 128 5.23 11.89 -0.67
C ILE A 128 4.43 11.05 0.32
N VAL A 129 3.35 11.57 0.91
CA VAL A 129 2.56 10.83 1.89
C VAL A 129 1.85 9.63 1.25
N HIS A 130 1.40 9.75 0.01
CA HIS A 130 0.69 8.69 -0.69
C HIS A 130 1.59 7.73 -1.49
N ASN A 131 2.79 8.15 -1.83
CA ASN A 131 3.79 7.35 -2.56
C ASN A 131 5.20 7.65 -2.03
N PRO A 132 5.51 7.28 -0.76
CA PRO A 132 6.77 7.65 -0.14
C PRO A 132 7.95 7.01 -0.88
N PRO A 133 8.98 7.78 -1.26
CA PRO A 133 10.21 7.23 -1.83
C PRO A 133 10.84 6.18 -0.90
N SER A 134 11.53 5.20 -1.47
CA SER A 134 12.16 4.10 -0.72
C SER A 134 13.21 4.57 0.30
N ASN A 135 13.84 5.71 0.05
CA ASN A 135 14.81 6.34 0.92
C ASN A 135 14.20 7.24 2.00
N SER A 136 12.86 7.32 2.06
CA SER A 136 12.18 8.07 3.12
C SER A 136 12.48 7.47 4.49
N ASN A 137 12.65 8.33 5.49
CA ASN A 137 12.82 7.87 6.86
C ASN A 137 11.53 7.22 7.38
N ARG A 138 11.56 5.90 7.49
CA ARG A 138 10.41 5.09 7.89
C ARG A 138 9.92 5.41 9.31
N GLU A 139 10.84 5.68 10.25
CA GLU A 139 10.48 5.99 11.64
C GLU A 139 9.70 7.31 11.71
N LEU A 140 10.13 8.33 10.97
CA LEU A 140 9.42 9.60 10.90
C LEU A 140 8.03 9.45 10.27
N LEU A 141 7.89 8.60 9.23
CA LEU A 141 6.61 8.32 8.62
C LEU A 141 5.65 7.60 9.58
N LEU A 142 6.16 6.59 10.32
CA LEU A 142 5.34 5.83 11.27
C LEU A 142 4.93 6.65 12.50
N SER A 143 5.79 7.56 12.95
CA SER A 143 5.50 8.46 14.08
C SER A 143 4.68 9.70 13.69
N GLY A 144 4.36 9.88 12.42
CA GLY A 144 3.55 11.01 11.95
C GLY A 144 4.28 12.36 11.91
N ILE A 145 5.62 12.36 12.05
CA ILE A 145 6.45 13.57 12.10
C ILE A 145 7.34 13.77 10.86
N HIS A 146 7.10 13.01 9.80
CA HIS A 146 7.79 13.24 8.53
C HIS A 146 7.46 14.65 8.01
N PRO A 147 8.41 15.41 7.41
CA PRO A 147 8.17 16.77 6.93
C PRO A 147 6.93 16.93 6.05
N ALA A 148 6.63 15.94 5.21
CA ALA A 148 5.42 15.94 4.39
C ALA A 148 4.13 15.87 5.23
N GLN A 149 4.12 15.03 6.28
CA GLN A 149 2.98 14.92 7.19
C GLN A 149 2.80 16.21 8.02
N GLN A 150 3.91 16.78 8.50
CA GLN A 150 3.87 18.07 9.22
C GLN A 150 3.36 19.20 8.32
N ARG A 151 3.77 19.22 7.04
CA ARG A 151 3.28 20.22 6.08
C ARG A 151 1.76 20.12 5.90
N LEU A 152 1.22 18.90 5.74
CA LEU A 152 -0.22 18.69 5.61
C LEU A 152 -0.99 19.03 6.90
N ALA A 153 -0.47 18.60 8.05
CA ALA A 153 -1.07 18.91 9.35
C ALA A 153 -1.13 20.42 9.60
N PHE A 154 -0.11 21.15 9.22
CA PHE A 154 -0.12 22.62 9.34
C PHE A 154 -1.16 23.27 8.43
N GLU A 155 -1.30 22.78 7.20
CA GLU A 155 -2.35 23.26 6.26
C GLU A 155 -3.74 23.09 6.87
N GLU A 156 -4.02 21.89 7.36
CA GLU A 156 -5.31 21.54 7.97
C GLU A 156 -5.58 22.36 9.23
N LEU A 157 -4.60 22.46 10.13
CA LEU A 157 -4.75 23.26 11.37
C LEU A 157 -4.93 24.74 11.09
N THR A 158 -4.24 25.27 10.08
CA THR A 158 -4.41 26.68 9.68
C THR A 158 -5.80 26.92 9.12
N ALA A 159 -6.27 26.06 8.22
CA ALA A 159 -7.62 26.14 7.67
C ALA A 159 -8.70 26.05 8.76
N TYR A 160 -8.52 25.12 9.71
CA TYR A 160 -9.40 24.98 10.87
C TYR A 160 -9.41 26.24 11.73
N GLN A 161 -8.24 26.80 12.05
CA GLN A 161 -8.13 28.01 12.86
C GLN A 161 -8.81 29.21 12.17
N ILE A 162 -8.60 29.38 10.86
CA ILE A 162 -9.26 30.44 10.10
C ILE A 162 -10.77 30.27 10.13
N SER A 163 -11.29 29.06 10.03
CA SER A 163 -12.72 28.78 10.07
C SER A 163 -13.38 29.10 11.42
N LEU A 164 -12.62 29.07 12.52
CA LEU A 164 -13.10 29.47 13.84
C LEU A 164 -13.13 31.02 14.07
N MET A 165 -12.43 31.75 13.21
CA MET A 165 -12.32 33.23 13.32
C MET A 165 -13.38 33.97 12.50
N GLN A 166 -14.16 33.24 11.69
CA GLN A 166 -15.30 33.77 10.90
C GLN A 166 -16.61 33.68 11.67
#